data_5f2c925c9df50f7ecdb1f03d99376869
#
_entry.id   5f2c925c9df50f7ecdb1f03d99376869
#
_cell.length_a   1.000
_cell.length_b   1.000
_cell.length_c   1.000
_cell.angle_alpha   90.00
_cell.angle_beta   90.00
_cell.angle_gamma   90.00
#
_symmetry.space_group_name_H-M   'P 1'
#
loop_
_entity.id
_entity.type
_entity.pdbx_description
1 polymer ?
#
loop_
_entity_poly.entity_id
_entity_poly.type
_entity_poly.pdbx_seq_one_letter_code
_entity_poly.pdbx_strand_id
1 'polypeptide(L)'
;MSRLVTWYDAHRGPRMIVIGWLITRVLMLGILAGFERFVVGDVFYYHRKVNALLTAGLDRTLYEYPTPVVWILALPYGVAFGSRIGYLIAFIVLMLALDAVFTYALWRSTGRRHDTSIDFWLIFVLLIGPLSYLRFDMLPAVLAGGALLAARHKPWVTGALTGLGAAVKLWPALLIGAFLSYRSDRRPAGLAFVIVGFGLALISLIFGGWARLISPLTWQSDRGLQIESIWATPLMLARAASPDQWLVDISQYQAYEIFGPGVDVWIVISNLATLLGLTMIILLTIRAFRHNGSTPVAIGFVIVATVAIMTITNKTLSPQYLLWLGGPMAALMVLRPNASVDEPPAINRMAGQLLLLALLTQLVYPLFYDGYLGRRGQMMIILSTVVTAIRNLALVVFTVEACWLAWRMLAVPVPDHAALTRQE
;
A
#
# COMPACT_ATOMS: atom_id res chain seq x y z
N MET A 1 -33.02 -8.59 4.87
CA MET A 1 -31.90 -7.96 4.10
C MET A 1 -32.37 -6.92 3.10
N SER A 2 -33.47 -7.11 2.37
CA SER A 2 -33.96 -6.13 1.36
C SER A 2 -34.32 -4.74 1.91
N ARG A 3 -34.95 -4.63 3.07
CA ARG A 3 -35.35 -3.33 3.67
C ARG A 3 -34.17 -2.46 4.11
N LEU A 4 -33.08 -3.06 4.60
CA LEU A 4 -31.88 -2.32 5.01
C LEU A 4 -31.13 -1.79 3.77
N VAL A 5 -31.06 -2.59 2.69
CA VAL A 5 -30.41 -2.18 1.44
C VAL A 5 -31.20 -1.03 0.79
N THR A 6 -32.52 -1.13 0.71
CA THR A 6 -33.36 -0.06 0.17
C THR A 6 -33.33 1.21 1.01
N TRP A 7 -33.28 1.09 2.34
CA TRP A 7 -33.13 2.24 3.24
C TRP A 7 -31.77 2.92 3.04
N TYR A 8 -30.67 2.13 2.98
CA TYR A 8 -29.32 2.60 2.74
C TYR A 8 -29.22 3.35 1.40
N ASP A 9 -29.74 2.77 0.30
CA ASP A 9 -29.73 3.38 -1.03
C ASP A 9 -30.52 4.70 -1.08
N ALA A 10 -31.63 4.77 -0.34
CA ALA A 10 -32.45 5.98 -0.25
C ALA A 10 -31.77 7.13 0.53
N HIS A 11 -30.83 6.80 1.44
CA HIS A 11 -30.15 7.79 2.29
C HIS A 11 -28.70 8.04 1.90
N ARG A 12 -28.23 7.51 0.75
CA ARG A 12 -26.88 7.77 0.23
C ARG A 12 -26.63 9.26 0.04
N GLY A 13 -25.77 9.82 0.89
CA GLY A 13 -25.41 11.24 0.84
C GLY A 13 -24.15 11.55 1.66
N PRO A 14 -23.63 12.77 1.62
CA PRO A 14 -22.40 13.15 2.30
C PRO A 14 -22.46 12.93 3.82
N ARG A 15 -23.65 13.05 4.43
CA ARG A 15 -23.85 12.76 5.86
C ARG A 15 -23.56 11.29 6.19
N MET A 16 -24.01 10.35 5.35
CA MET A 16 -23.76 8.92 5.55
C MET A 16 -22.29 8.56 5.41
N ILE A 17 -21.55 9.23 4.52
CA ILE A 17 -20.10 9.06 4.42
C ILE A 17 -19.42 9.48 5.72
N VAL A 18 -19.76 10.63 6.27
CA VAL A 18 -19.19 11.13 7.53
C VAL A 18 -19.54 10.19 8.69
N ILE A 19 -20.82 9.77 8.80
CA ILE A 19 -21.26 8.83 9.84
C ILE A 19 -20.53 7.48 9.71
N GLY A 20 -20.46 6.91 8.50
CA GLY A 20 -19.75 5.65 8.24
C GLY A 20 -18.25 5.76 8.54
N TRP A 21 -17.63 6.88 8.17
CA TRP A 21 -16.24 7.16 8.52
C TRP A 21 -16.05 7.22 10.04
N LEU A 22 -16.86 7.98 10.76
CA LEU A 22 -16.77 8.11 12.22
C LEU A 22 -16.99 6.76 12.92
N ILE A 23 -18.04 6.01 12.56
CA ILE A 23 -18.34 4.71 13.17
C ILE A 23 -17.17 3.75 12.98
N THR A 24 -16.68 3.60 11.74
CA THR A 24 -15.60 2.65 11.44
C THR A 24 -14.31 3.03 12.17
N ARG A 25 -13.99 4.33 12.31
CA ARG A 25 -12.77 4.80 12.98
C ARG A 25 -12.87 4.69 14.50
N VAL A 26 -14.04 4.99 15.07
CA VAL A 26 -14.29 4.77 16.51
C VAL A 26 -14.20 3.28 16.86
N LEU A 27 -14.74 2.39 16.03
CA LEU A 27 -14.60 0.95 16.22
C LEU A 27 -13.13 0.52 16.22
N MET A 28 -12.33 1.00 15.25
CA MET A 28 -10.89 0.69 15.18
C MET A 28 -10.13 1.20 16.40
N LEU A 29 -10.40 2.42 16.86
CA LEU A 29 -9.76 2.96 18.06
C LEU A 29 -10.20 2.20 19.32
N GLY A 30 -11.44 1.71 19.34
CA GLY A 30 -11.95 0.82 20.39
C GLY A 30 -11.22 -0.54 20.41
N ILE A 31 -10.98 -1.13 19.25
CA ILE A 31 -10.18 -2.37 19.11
C ILE A 31 -8.75 -2.13 19.60
N LEU A 32 -8.12 -1.02 19.20
CA LEU A 32 -6.79 -0.64 19.67
C LEU A 32 -6.73 -0.52 21.20
N ALA A 33 -7.67 0.18 21.79
CA ALA A 33 -7.69 0.42 23.24
C ALA A 33 -7.97 -0.85 24.06
N GLY A 34 -8.76 -1.79 23.50
CA GLY A 34 -9.16 -3.03 24.18
C GLY A 34 -8.17 -4.17 23.98
N PHE A 35 -7.90 -4.54 22.73
CA PHE A 35 -7.29 -5.84 22.39
C PHE A 35 -5.91 -5.74 21.75
N GLU A 36 -5.58 -4.61 21.08
CA GLU A 36 -4.40 -4.50 20.20
C GLU A 36 -3.39 -3.45 20.68
N ARG A 37 -3.31 -3.18 21.98
CA ARG A 37 -2.40 -2.16 22.54
C ARG A 37 -0.93 -2.36 22.19
N PHE A 38 -0.50 -3.60 21.95
CA PHE A 38 0.90 -3.91 21.62
C PHE A 38 1.31 -3.45 20.20
N VAL A 39 0.34 -3.20 19.30
CA VAL A 39 0.59 -2.76 17.92
C VAL A 39 1.22 -1.34 17.85
N VAL A 40 1.19 -0.58 18.95
CA VAL A 40 1.79 0.78 19.04
C VAL A 40 3.33 0.77 19.00
N GLY A 41 3.96 -0.39 19.03
CA GLY A 41 5.42 -0.55 19.13
C GLY A 41 6.22 0.28 18.11
N ASP A 42 5.78 0.33 16.85
CA ASP A 42 6.46 1.06 15.79
C ASP A 42 6.32 2.59 15.94
N VAL A 43 5.18 3.07 16.43
CA VAL A 43 5.02 4.51 16.70
C VAL A 43 5.99 4.93 17.82
N PHE A 44 6.18 4.08 18.82
CA PHE A 44 7.18 4.33 19.86
C PHE A 44 8.62 4.18 19.36
N TYR A 45 8.85 3.33 18.38
CA TYR A 45 10.14 3.26 17.68
C TYR A 45 10.40 4.58 16.94
N TYR A 46 9.44 5.10 16.16
CA TYR A 46 9.55 6.39 15.49
C TYR A 46 9.83 7.53 16.49
N HIS A 47 9.08 7.58 17.58
CA HIS A 47 9.32 8.56 18.64
C HIS A 47 10.76 8.52 19.16
N ARG A 48 11.29 7.33 19.52
CA ARG A 48 12.67 7.18 20.00
C ARG A 48 13.69 7.66 18.97
N LYS A 49 13.49 7.30 17.69
CA LYS A 49 14.40 7.68 16.60
C LYS A 49 14.38 9.19 16.34
N VAL A 50 13.19 9.81 16.31
CA VAL A 50 13.06 11.26 16.13
C VAL A 50 13.60 12.02 17.37
N ASN A 51 13.33 11.52 18.57
CA ASN A 51 13.91 12.10 19.80
C ASN A 51 15.45 12.12 19.78
N ALA A 52 16.05 11.09 19.24
CA ALA A 52 17.51 10.97 19.12
C ALA A 52 18.09 11.77 17.94
N LEU A 53 17.28 12.38 17.08
CA LEU A 53 17.73 13.07 15.86
C LEU A 53 18.76 14.15 16.16
N LEU A 54 18.57 14.94 17.23
CA LEU A 54 19.47 16.05 17.61
C LEU A 54 20.83 15.57 18.15
N THR A 55 20.90 14.33 18.66
CA THR A 55 22.11 13.76 19.24
C THR A 55 22.80 12.76 18.31
N ALA A 56 22.02 11.96 17.57
CA ALA A 56 22.54 10.91 16.70
C ALA A 56 22.80 11.38 15.26
N GLY A 57 22.22 12.54 14.88
CA GLY A 57 22.30 13.05 13.51
C GLY A 57 21.32 12.38 12.53
N LEU A 58 21.17 12.96 11.35
CA LEU A 58 20.25 12.48 10.31
C LEU A 58 20.70 11.14 9.71
N ASP A 59 21.98 10.93 9.57
CA ASP A 59 22.63 9.73 9.02
C ASP A 59 22.40 8.46 9.84
N ARG A 60 22.00 8.57 11.11
CA ARG A 60 21.70 7.44 12.00
C ARG A 60 20.22 7.33 12.38
N THR A 61 19.40 8.28 11.90
CA THR A 61 17.98 8.35 12.25
C THR A 61 17.12 7.76 11.14
N LEU A 62 16.37 6.69 11.44
CA LEU A 62 15.45 6.02 10.49
C LEU A 62 16.15 5.70 9.16
N TYR A 63 17.32 5.08 9.24
CA TYR A 63 18.21 4.77 8.12
C TYR A 63 17.54 3.87 7.07
N GLU A 64 16.55 3.11 7.46
CA GLU A 64 15.72 2.23 6.64
C GLU A 64 14.73 2.98 5.72
N TYR A 65 14.48 4.28 5.95
CA TYR A 65 13.52 5.08 5.20
C TYR A 65 14.21 6.24 4.46
N PRO A 66 13.64 6.69 3.32
CA PRO A 66 14.08 7.93 2.69
C PRO A 66 14.04 9.13 3.66
N THR A 67 14.95 10.07 3.49
CA THR A 67 15.09 11.24 4.39
C THR A 67 13.78 12.03 4.60
N PRO A 68 12.91 12.27 3.59
CA PRO A 68 11.65 12.98 3.81
C PRO A 68 10.72 12.34 4.85
N VAL A 69 10.82 11.02 5.08
CA VAL A 69 10.08 10.34 6.13
C VAL A 69 10.47 10.85 7.52
N VAL A 70 11.74 11.15 7.74
CA VAL A 70 12.21 11.70 9.02
C VAL A 70 11.49 12.99 9.34
N TRP A 71 11.34 13.89 8.35
CA TRP A 71 10.64 15.16 8.54
C TRP A 71 9.15 14.98 8.81
N ILE A 72 8.50 14.05 8.08
CA ILE A 72 7.08 13.74 8.29
C ILE A 72 6.85 13.16 9.69
N LEU A 73 7.72 12.27 10.14
CA LEU A 73 7.64 11.68 11.48
C LEU A 73 8.06 12.66 12.60
N ALA A 74 8.81 13.71 12.26
CA ALA A 74 9.12 14.80 13.20
C ALA A 74 7.92 15.74 13.46
N LEU A 75 6.95 15.83 12.54
CA LEU A 75 5.77 16.68 12.74
C LEU A 75 4.98 16.33 14.02
N PRO A 76 4.57 15.07 14.26
CA PRO A 76 3.93 14.69 15.51
C PRO A 76 4.81 14.96 16.74
N TYR A 77 6.13 14.86 16.61
CA TYR A 77 7.06 15.11 17.71
C TYR A 77 7.05 16.59 18.14
N GLY A 78 7.06 17.51 17.17
CA GLY A 78 6.97 18.96 17.44
C GLY A 78 5.69 19.34 18.16
N VAL A 79 4.55 18.72 17.81
CA VAL A 79 3.26 18.97 18.47
C VAL A 79 3.16 18.33 19.86
N ALA A 80 3.86 17.20 20.05
CA ALA A 80 3.83 16.41 21.29
C ALA A 80 4.74 16.97 22.40
N PHE A 81 5.57 17.96 22.13
CA PHE A 81 6.52 18.53 23.08
C PHE A 81 7.39 17.46 23.79
N GLY A 82 7.82 16.44 23.04
CA GLY A 82 8.63 15.33 23.54
C GLY A 82 7.85 14.24 24.30
N SER A 83 6.57 14.43 24.60
CA SER A 83 5.74 13.42 25.26
C SER A 83 5.53 12.20 24.38
N ARG A 84 5.85 11.00 24.89
CA ARG A 84 5.65 9.72 24.19
C ARG A 84 4.18 9.44 23.86
N ILE A 85 3.28 9.71 24.80
CA ILE A 85 1.83 9.53 24.58
C ILE A 85 1.28 10.64 23.68
N GLY A 86 1.73 11.88 23.89
CA GLY A 86 1.41 12.99 22.98
C GLY A 86 1.82 12.69 21.53
N TYR A 87 2.99 12.10 21.33
CA TYR A 87 3.45 11.66 20.01
C TYR A 87 2.54 10.60 19.40
N LEU A 88 2.14 9.59 20.18
CA LEU A 88 1.21 8.54 19.70
C LEU A 88 -0.11 9.16 19.24
N ILE A 89 -0.69 10.05 20.04
CA ILE A 89 -1.96 10.72 19.70
C ILE A 89 -1.78 11.58 18.44
N ALA A 90 -0.75 12.41 18.39
CA ALA A 90 -0.48 13.28 17.25
C ALA A 90 -0.21 12.49 15.95
N PHE A 91 0.48 11.34 16.05
CA PHE A 91 0.71 10.45 14.92
C PHE A 91 -0.60 9.83 14.41
N ILE A 92 -1.45 9.31 15.30
CA ILE A 92 -2.78 8.78 14.94
C ILE A 92 -3.63 9.86 14.27
N VAL A 93 -3.65 11.08 14.83
CA VAL A 93 -4.39 12.22 14.24
C VAL A 93 -3.87 12.55 12.84
N LEU A 94 -2.55 12.52 12.63
CA LEU A 94 -1.96 12.74 11.29
C LEU A 94 -2.44 11.68 10.30
N MET A 95 -2.43 10.40 10.66
CA MET A 95 -2.90 9.31 9.79
C MET A 95 -4.41 9.39 9.54
N LEU A 96 -5.21 9.72 10.55
CA LEU A 96 -6.64 9.98 10.41
C LEU A 96 -6.93 11.16 9.47
N ALA A 97 -6.14 12.22 9.54
CA ALA A 97 -6.26 13.36 8.63
C ALA A 97 -5.99 12.95 7.17
N LEU A 98 -4.94 12.14 6.91
CA LEU A 98 -4.64 11.61 5.57
C LEU A 98 -5.80 10.75 5.04
N ASP A 99 -6.36 9.86 5.86
CA ASP A 99 -7.52 9.04 5.53
C ASP A 99 -8.76 9.90 5.22
N ALA A 100 -9.05 10.91 6.05
CA ALA A 100 -10.17 11.82 5.83
C ALA A 100 -10.02 12.64 4.53
N VAL A 101 -8.81 13.15 4.25
CA VAL A 101 -8.49 13.87 3.01
C VAL A 101 -8.67 12.95 1.79
N PHE A 102 -8.24 11.70 1.87
CA PHE A 102 -8.44 10.75 0.77
C PHE A 102 -9.91 10.36 0.59
N THR A 103 -10.65 10.12 1.68
CA THR A 103 -12.10 9.90 1.63
C THR A 103 -12.83 11.09 0.99
N TYR A 104 -12.44 12.32 1.32
CA TYR A 104 -12.96 13.53 0.68
C TYR A 104 -12.58 13.59 -0.81
N ALA A 105 -11.35 13.21 -1.18
CA ALA A 105 -10.91 13.17 -2.58
C ALA A 105 -11.73 12.15 -3.40
N LEU A 106 -12.01 10.96 -2.85
CA LEU A 106 -12.91 9.98 -3.47
C LEU A 106 -14.30 10.58 -3.71
N TRP A 107 -14.91 11.17 -2.68
CA TRP A 107 -16.21 11.82 -2.79
C TRP A 107 -16.24 12.96 -3.82
N ARG A 108 -15.22 13.77 -3.88
CA ARG A 108 -15.08 14.83 -4.91
C ARG A 108 -15.00 14.24 -6.32
N SER A 109 -14.27 13.14 -6.47
CA SER A 109 -14.03 12.48 -7.76
C SER A 109 -15.24 11.70 -8.29
N THR A 110 -16.19 11.31 -7.42
CA THR A 110 -17.49 10.71 -7.79
C THR A 110 -18.56 11.74 -8.12
N GLY A 111 -18.20 13.00 -8.37
CA GLY A 111 -19.15 14.08 -8.61
C GLY A 111 -19.96 14.46 -7.36
N ARG A 112 -19.40 14.30 -6.17
CA ARG A 112 -20.02 14.53 -4.87
C ARG A 112 -21.20 13.59 -4.56
N ARG A 113 -21.18 12.38 -5.15
CA ARG A 113 -22.15 11.32 -4.86
C ARG A 113 -21.55 10.29 -3.94
N HIS A 114 -22.38 9.66 -3.11
CA HIS A 114 -21.98 8.50 -2.34
C HIS A 114 -21.88 7.30 -3.29
N ASP A 115 -20.67 6.78 -3.45
CA ASP A 115 -20.34 5.68 -4.36
C ASP A 115 -19.72 4.51 -3.59
N THR A 116 -19.87 3.31 -4.10
CA THR A 116 -19.32 2.09 -3.48
C THR A 116 -17.79 2.08 -3.37
N SER A 117 -17.07 2.94 -4.11
CA SER A 117 -15.63 3.15 -3.93
C SER A 117 -15.30 3.73 -2.55
N ILE A 118 -16.18 4.59 -2.03
CA ILE A 118 -16.05 5.16 -0.69
C ILE A 118 -16.35 4.07 0.35
N ASP A 119 -17.44 3.33 0.18
CA ASP A 119 -17.79 2.21 1.06
C ASP A 119 -16.66 1.17 1.12
N PHE A 120 -16.09 0.82 -0.05
CA PHE A 120 -14.93 -0.05 -0.12
C PHE A 120 -13.77 0.48 0.73
N TRP A 121 -13.40 1.76 0.57
CA TRP A 121 -12.32 2.36 1.33
C TRP A 121 -12.57 2.34 2.84
N LEU A 122 -13.80 2.70 3.27
CA LEU A 122 -14.17 2.70 4.68
C LEU A 122 -14.07 1.30 5.29
N ILE A 123 -14.58 0.27 4.59
CA ILE A 123 -14.57 -1.13 5.03
C ILE A 123 -13.14 -1.70 4.96
N PHE A 124 -12.40 -1.41 3.89
CA PHE A 124 -11.03 -1.89 3.72
C PHE A 124 -10.12 -1.43 4.86
N VAL A 125 -10.15 -0.13 5.20
CA VAL A 125 -9.35 0.41 6.30
C VAL A 125 -9.80 -0.18 7.64
N LEU A 126 -11.10 -0.40 7.86
CA LEU A 126 -11.63 -1.07 9.04
C LEU A 126 -11.11 -2.50 9.15
N LEU A 127 -11.08 -3.26 8.04
CA LEU A 127 -10.61 -4.66 8.01
C LEU A 127 -9.11 -4.80 8.21
N ILE A 128 -8.30 -3.82 7.74
CA ILE A 128 -6.87 -3.75 8.10
C ILE A 128 -6.69 -3.44 9.58
N GLY A 129 -7.66 -2.79 10.21
CA GLY A 129 -7.68 -2.51 11.63
C GLY A 129 -6.77 -1.36 12.07
N PRO A 130 -6.48 -1.27 13.38
CA PRO A 130 -5.68 -0.20 13.99
C PRO A 130 -4.30 0.00 13.37
N LEU A 131 -3.72 -1.03 12.76
CA LEU A 131 -2.47 -0.98 12.03
C LEU A 131 -2.44 0.16 10.99
N SER A 132 -3.59 0.47 10.38
CA SER A 132 -3.73 1.56 9.41
C SER A 132 -3.29 2.93 9.94
N TYR A 133 -3.42 3.15 11.26
CA TYR A 133 -3.07 4.42 11.90
C TYR A 133 -1.83 4.35 12.78
N LEU A 134 -1.21 3.17 12.86
CA LEU A 134 0.00 2.94 13.64
C LEU A 134 1.23 2.69 12.75
N ARG A 135 1.06 2.89 11.45
CA ARG A 135 2.11 2.88 10.42
C ARG A 135 1.94 4.08 9.50
N PHE A 136 3.06 4.65 9.06
CA PHE A 136 3.00 5.76 8.10
C PHE A 136 2.61 5.31 6.68
N ASP A 137 2.39 4.02 6.46
CA ASP A 137 2.02 3.40 5.18
C ASP A 137 0.67 3.88 4.62
N MET A 138 -0.19 4.49 5.45
CA MET A 138 -1.34 5.26 5.00
C MET A 138 -0.94 6.35 3.98
N LEU A 139 0.20 7.03 4.20
CA LEU A 139 0.64 8.12 3.33
C LEU A 139 0.94 7.65 1.89
N PRO A 140 1.85 6.68 1.63
CA PRO A 140 2.07 6.22 0.25
C PRO A 140 0.81 5.59 -0.38
N ALA A 141 -0.09 4.99 0.40
CA ALA A 141 -1.36 4.46 -0.10
C ALA A 141 -2.27 5.55 -0.66
N VAL A 142 -2.48 6.63 0.10
CA VAL A 142 -3.34 7.75 -0.33
C VAL A 142 -2.69 8.61 -1.41
N LEU A 143 -1.35 8.71 -1.43
CA LEU A 143 -0.63 9.39 -2.50
C LEU A 143 -0.78 8.66 -3.83
N ALA A 144 -0.63 7.32 -3.85
CA ALA A 144 -0.81 6.51 -5.05
C ALA A 144 -2.27 6.53 -5.55
N GLY A 145 -3.25 6.38 -4.66
CA GLY A 145 -4.67 6.51 -4.99
C GLY A 145 -5.02 7.91 -5.49
N GLY A 146 -4.53 8.95 -4.82
CA GLY A 146 -4.72 10.35 -5.21
C GLY A 146 -4.09 10.69 -6.57
N ALA A 147 -2.92 10.13 -6.88
CA ALA A 147 -2.29 10.26 -8.18
C ALA A 147 -3.15 9.66 -9.29
N LEU A 148 -3.76 8.49 -9.06
CA LEU A 148 -4.67 7.85 -10.01
C LEU A 148 -5.98 8.65 -10.18
N LEU A 149 -6.56 9.19 -9.09
CA LEU A 149 -7.73 10.08 -9.18
C LEU A 149 -7.45 11.35 -9.99
N ALA A 150 -6.23 11.90 -9.88
CA ALA A 150 -5.83 13.11 -10.57
C ALA A 150 -5.45 12.88 -12.05
N ALA A 151 -5.13 11.64 -12.43
CA ALA A 151 -4.45 11.31 -13.68
C ALA A 151 -5.15 11.87 -14.95
N ARG A 152 -6.49 11.92 -14.97
CA ARG A 152 -7.26 12.39 -16.13
C ARG A 152 -7.31 13.91 -16.29
N HIS A 153 -7.30 14.66 -15.19
CA HIS A 153 -7.65 16.09 -15.23
C HIS A 153 -6.58 17.02 -14.67
N LYS A 154 -5.64 16.47 -13.93
CA LYS A 154 -4.61 17.24 -13.18
C LYS A 154 -3.24 16.57 -13.26
N PRO A 155 -2.63 16.50 -14.47
CA PRO A 155 -1.38 15.76 -14.65
C PRO A 155 -0.23 16.28 -13.77
N TRP A 156 -0.16 17.58 -13.47
CA TRP A 156 0.80 18.11 -12.49
C TRP A 156 0.62 17.52 -11.11
N VAL A 157 -0.64 17.37 -10.67
CA VAL A 157 -0.95 16.76 -9.36
C VAL A 157 -0.56 15.27 -9.38
N THR A 158 -0.85 14.55 -10.47
CA THR A 158 -0.44 13.15 -10.64
C THR A 158 1.07 12.99 -10.48
N GLY A 159 1.85 13.76 -11.22
CA GLY A 159 3.30 13.72 -11.14
C GLY A 159 3.83 14.11 -9.76
N ALA A 160 3.30 15.16 -9.16
CA ALA A 160 3.71 15.64 -7.84
C ALA A 160 3.42 14.61 -6.73
N LEU A 161 2.21 14.02 -6.72
CA LEU A 161 1.84 12.97 -5.75
C LEU A 161 2.68 11.70 -5.92
N THR A 162 2.96 11.31 -7.17
CA THR A 162 3.84 10.18 -7.46
C THR A 162 5.28 10.46 -7.02
N GLY A 163 5.81 11.65 -7.28
CA GLY A 163 7.14 12.07 -6.85
C GLY A 163 7.28 12.16 -5.33
N LEU A 164 6.26 12.71 -4.65
CA LEU A 164 6.21 12.72 -3.18
C LEU A 164 6.12 11.30 -2.62
N GLY A 165 5.30 10.44 -3.22
CA GLY A 165 5.22 9.03 -2.86
C GLY A 165 6.57 8.32 -2.98
N ALA A 166 7.29 8.55 -4.09
CA ALA A 166 8.64 8.01 -4.33
C ALA A 166 9.66 8.50 -3.28
N ALA A 167 9.55 9.74 -2.86
CA ALA A 167 10.42 10.33 -1.83
C ALA A 167 10.10 9.84 -0.41
N VAL A 168 8.88 9.33 -0.18
CA VAL A 168 8.48 8.74 1.11
C VAL A 168 8.76 7.23 1.13
N LYS A 169 8.50 6.55 0.01
CA LYS A 169 8.76 5.12 -0.15
C LYS A 169 9.07 4.85 -1.63
N LEU A 170 10.11 4.12 -1.94
CA LEU A 170 10.67 4.06 -3.31
C LEU A 170 9.70 3.48 -4.36
N TRP A 171 8.84 2.53 -3.98
CA TRP A 171 7.98 1.82 -4.94
C TRP A 171 7.01 2.70 -5.75
N PRO A 172 6.46 3.84 -5.24
CA PRO A 172 5.60 4.70 -6.05
C PRO A 172 6.30 5.28 -7.29
N ALA A 173 7.64 5.33 -7.31
CA ALA A 173 8.37 5.74 -8.50
C ALA A 173 8.04 4.88 -9.73
N LEU A 174 7.74 3.60 -9.54
CA LEU A 174 7.39 2.68 -10.63
C LEU A 174 6.05 3.01 -11.29
N LEU A 175 5.17 3.76 -10.61
CA LEU A 175 3.87 4.13 -11.13
C LEU A 175 3.95 5.21 -12.22
N ILE A 176 5.04 6.01 -12.24
CA ILE A 176 5.16 7.12 -13.19
C ILE A 176 5.13 6.63 -14.63
N GLY A 177 5.69 5.46 -14.92
CA GLY A 177 5.70 4.87 -16.25
C GLY A 177 4.27 4.69 -16.81
N ALA A 178 3.35 4.18 -15.99
CA ALA A 178 1.95 4.02 -16.36
C ALA A 178 1.28 5.39 -16.62
N PHE A 179 1.51 6.38 -15.78
CA PHE A 179 0.94 7.73 -15.97
C PHE A 179 1.48 8.43 -17.22
N LEU A 180 2.75 8.26 -17.55
CA LEU A 180 3.35 8.83 -18.75
C LEU A 180 2.88 8.17 -20.06
N SER A 181 2.14 7.06 -20.00
CA SER A 181 1.53 6.46 -21.19
C SER A 181 0.40 7.32 -21.78
N TYR A 182 -0.23 8.21 -21.00
CA TYR A 182 -1.15 9.23 -21.51
C TYR A 182 -0.40 10.27 -22.36
N ARG A 183 -0.73 10.39 -23.64
CA ARG A 183 -0.01 11.30 -24.55
C ARG A 183 -0.16 12.78 -24.19
N SER A 184 -1.37 13.23 -23.87
CA SER A 184 -1.67 14.64 -23.55
C SER A 184 -0.98 15.11 -22.28
N ASP A 185 -0.71 14.18 -21.35
CA ASP A 185 -0.37 14.49 -19.97
C ASP A 185 1.09 14.17 -19.59
N ARG A 186 1.87 13.65 -20.55
CA ARG A 186 3.26 13.20 -20.34
C ARG A 186 4.16 14.28 -19.75
N ARG A 187 4.20 15.44 -20.42
CA ARG A 187 5.11 16.53 -20.06
C ARG A 187 4.82 17.07 -18.67
N PRO A 188 3.58 17.54 -18.36
CA PRO A 188 3.29 18.11 -17.06
C PRO A 188 3.43 17.08 -15.92
N ALA A 189 3.02 15.83 -16.13
CA ALA A 189 3.19 14.78 -15.12
C ALA A 189 4.65 14.41 -14.89
N GLY A 190 5.44 14.24 -15.96
CA GLY A 190 6.87 13.97 -15.88
C GLY A 190 7.65 15.08 -15.22
N LEU A 191 7.39 16.34 -15.60
CA LEU A 191 8.04 17.50 -15.00
C LEU A 191 7.73 17.62 -13.51
N ALA A 192 6.46 17.48 -13.11
CA ALA A 192 6.08 17.54 -11.70
C ALA A 192 6.72 16.41 -10.89
N PHE A 193 6.76 15.17 -11.45
CA PHE A 193 7.45 14.04 -10.82
C PHE A 193 8.94 14.33 -10.60
N VAL A 194 9.62 14.83 -11.63
CA VAL A 194 11.05 15.17 -11.55
C VAL A 194 11.30 16.31 -10.57
N ILE A 195 10.52 17.39 -10.63
CA ILE A 195 10.69 18.54 -9.74
C ILE A 195 10.51 18.11 -8.27
N VAL A 196 9.45 17.37 -7.95
CA VAL A 196 9.16 16.98 -6.57
C VAL A 196 10.08 15.84 -6.13
N GLY A 197 10.18 14.76 -6.90
CA GLY A 197 10.98 13.58 -6.53
C GLY A 197 12.46 13.88 -6.50
N PHE A 198 12.99 14.50 -7.56
CA PHE A 198 14.41 14.87 -7.64
C PHE A 198 14.74 16.02 -6.67
N GLY A 199 13.84 17.00 -6.52
CA GLY A 199 14.02 18.08 -5.55
C GLY A 199 14.16 17.56 -4.12
N LEU A 200 13.29 16.63 -3.70
CA LEU A 200 13.39 16.00 -2.38
C LEU A 200 14.61 15.08 -2.25
N ALA A 201 15.02 14.40 -3.33
CA ALA A 201 16.24 13.60 -3.35
C ALA A 201 17.50 14.50 -3.22
N LEU A 202 17.52 15.65 -3.91
CA LEU A 202 18.59 16.64 -3.82
C LEU A 202 18.69 17.24 -2.41
N ILE A 203 17.56 17.60 -1.81
CA ILE A 203 17.51 18.05 -0.41
C ILE A 203 18.04 16.94 0.52
N SER A 204 17.65 15.69 0.30
CA SER A 204 18.17 14.55 1.07
C SER A 204 19.69 14.40 0.93
N LEU A 205 20.21 14.60 -0.28
CA LEU A 205 21.64 14.54 -0.56
C LEU A 205 22.41 15.67 0.15
N ILE A 206 21.88 16.89 0.11
CA ILE A 206 22.51 18.07 0.76
C ILE A 206 22.58 17.90 2.27
N PHE A 207 21.51 17.43 2.91
CA PHE A 207 21.43 17.31 4.36
C PHE A 207 21.96 15.99 4.94
N GLY A 208 21.92 14.90 4.18
CA GLY A 208 22.31 13.56 4.65
C GLY A 208 23.48 12.93 3.91
N GLY A 209 23.93 13.52 2.80
CA GLY A 209 24.99 12.95 1.98
C GLY A 209 24.55 11.72 1.15
N TRP A 210 25.48 11.21 0.34
CA TRP A 210 25.22 10.09 -0.57
C TRP A 210 24.83 8.80 0.15
N ALA A 211 25.55 8.44 1.23
CA ALA A 211 25.26 7.24 2.01
C ALA A 211 23.83 7.23 2.55
N ARG A 212 23.33 8.39 3.00
CA ARG A 212 21.97 8.53 3.51
C ARG A 212 20.92 8.48 2.40
N LEU A 213 21.23 9.02 1.22
CA LEU A 213 20.31 8.97 0.08
C LEU A 213 20.05 7.54 -0.38
N ILE A 214 21.09 6.70 -0.44
CA ILE A 214 20.96 5.29 -0.89
C ILE A 214 20.62 4.32 0.25
N SER A 215 20.63 4.76 1.51
CA SER A 215 20.45 3.89 2.68
C SER A 215 19.18 3.03 2.65
N PRO A 216 18.02 3.47 2.14
CA PRO A 216 16.86 2.59 2.07
C PRO A 216 17.04 1.40 1.12
N LEU A 217 17.86 1.56 0.08
CA LEU A 217 18.16 0.47 -0.87
C LEU A 217 19.14 -0.54 -0.24
N THR A 218 20.23 -0.05 0.38
CA THR A 218 21.20 -0.93 1.05
C THR A 218 20.54 -1.67 2.21
N TRP A 219 19.74 -0.97 3.03
CA TRP A 219 18.99 -1.61 4.11
C TRP A 219 18.08 -2.73 3.63
N GLN A 220 17.37 -2.51 2.52
CA GLN A 220 16.48 -3.51 1.95
C GLN A 220 17.24 -4.69 1.32
N SER A 221 18.43 -4.44 0.71
CA SER A 221 19.23 -5.51 0.12
C SER A 221 19.78 -6.47 1.16
N ASP A 222 20.14 -5.97 2.34
CA ASP A 222 20.84 -6.71 3.38
C ASP A 222 19.89 -7.49 4.31
N ARG A 223 18.56 -7.27 4.22
CA ARG A 223 17.55 -7.98 5.02
C ARG A 223 17.50 -9.46 4.68
N GLY A 224 17.19 -10.27 5.69
CA GLY A 224 16.88 -11.68 5.55
C GLY A 224 15.46 -11.94 5.04
N LEU A 225 14.99 -13.15 5.22
CA LEU A 225 13.67 -13.62 4.77
C LEU A 225 12.64 -13.39 5.88
N GLN A 226 11.79 -12.39 5.71
CA GLN A 226 10.74 -12.08 6.68
C GLN A 226 9.66 -13.17 6.68
N ILE A 227 9.24 -13.60 7.87
CA ILE A 227 8.35 -14.75 8.06
C ILE A 227 7.01 -14.66 7.33
N GLU A 228 6.45 -13.47 7.15
CA GLU A 228 5.18 -13.28 6.46
C GLU A 228 5.30 -13.21 4.93
N SER A 229 6.51 -13.16 4.36
CA SER A 229 6.71 -13.07 2.92
C SER A 229 6.19 -14.31 2.21
N ILE A 230 5.83 -14.15 0.92
CA ILE A 230 5.45 -15.26 0.06
C ILE A 230 6.54 -16.34 0.07
N TRP A 231 7.79 -15.90 0.02
CA TRP A 231 8.99 -16.74 -0.11
C TRP A 231 9.38 -17.46 1.18
N ALA A 232 8.96 -16.95 2.35
CA ALA A 232 9.11 -17.65 3.62
C ALA A 232 8.05 -18.73 3.85
N THR A 233 6.92 -18.68 3.12
CA THR A 233 5.79 -19.59 3.34
C THR A 233 6.17 -21.06 3.33
N PRO A 234 6.98 -21.59 2.38
CA PRO A 234 7.39 -23.01 2.39
C PRO A 234 8.19 -23.39 3.63
N LEU A 235 9.10 -22.53 4.08
CA LEU A 235 9.91 -22.78 5.27
C LEU A 235 9.08 -22.66 6.55
N MET A 236 8.12 -21.75 6.61
CA MET A 236 7.20 -21.62 7.74
C MET A 236 6.25 -22.83 7.84
N LEU A 237 5.83 -23.41 6.71
CA LEU A 237 5.08 -24.67 6.68
C LEU A 237 5.95 -25.84 7.16
N ALA A 238 7.20 -25.92 6.73
CA ALA A 238 8.15 -26.93 7.21
C ALA A 238 8.44 -26.75 8.72
N ARG A 239 8.61 -25.53 9.20
CA ARG A 239 8.74 -25.20 10.62
C ARG A 239 7.50 -25.63 11.43
N ALA A 240 6.30 -25.48 10.87
CA ALA A 240 5.08 -25.92 11.54
C ALA A 240 5.05 -27.44 11.76
N ALA A 241 5.71 -28.23 10.90
CA ALA A 241 5.87 -29.68 11.08
C ALA A 241 7.07 -30.06 11.98
N SER A 242 8.14 -29.26 11.95
CA SER A 242 9.40 -29.53 12.69
C SER A 242 9.98 -28.23 13.25
N PRO A 243 9.42 -27.72 14.38
CA PRO A 243 9.74 -26.37 14.90
C PRO A 243 11.20 -26.17 15.28
N ASP A 244 11.91 -27.21 15.69
CA ASP A 244 13.28 -27.13 16.19
C ASP A 244 14.32 -26.92 15.09
N GLN A 245 13.96 -27.10 13.81
CA GLN A 245 14.89 -26.93 12.69
C GLN A 245 15.02 -25.47 12.24
N TRP A 246 14.07 -24.62 12.55
CA TRP A 246 14.07 -23.22 12.12
C TRP A 246 13.80 -22.29 13.29
N LEU A 247 14.69 -21.31 13.48
CA LEU A 247 14.50 -20.22 14.43
C LEU A 247 13.73 -19.08 13.77
N VAL A 248 12.77 -18.51 14.50
CA VAL A 248 12.12 -17.24 14.16
C VAL A 248 12.47 -16.23 15.24
N ASP A 249 13.17 -15.16 14.86
CA ASP A 249 13.63 -14.13 15.80
C ASP A 249 13.62 -12.75 15.14
N ILE A 250 13.72 -11.71 15.99
CA ILE A 250 13.86 -10.31 15.53
C ILE A 250 15.29 -10.10 15.07
N SER A 251 15.44 -9.77 13.78
CA SER A 251 16.73 -9.40 13.21
C SER A 251 17.13 -7.96 13.55
N GLN A 252 18.39 -7.61 13.26
CA GLN A 252 18.89 -6.22 13.35
C GLN A 252 18.05 -5.22 12.52
N TYR A 253 17.27 -5.70 11.55
CA TYR A 253 16.38 -4.90 10.70
C TYR A 253 15.00 -4.67 11.32
N GLN A 254 14.82 -4.99 12.61
CA GLN A 254 13.56 -4.80 13.36
C GLN A 254 12.36 -5.53 12.73
N ALA A 255 12.62 -6.72 12.19
CA ALA A 255 11.60 -7.59 11.62
C ALA A 255 11.80 -9.02 12.09
N TYR A 256 10.74 -9.79 12.24
CA TYR A 256 10.84 -11.23 12.46
C TYR A 256 11.26 -11.90 11.15
N GLU A 257 12.39 -12.57 11.20
CA GLU A 257 12.97 -13.32 10.09
C GLU A 257 13.12 -14.79 10.46
N ILE A 258 13.12 -15.68 9.46
CA ILE A 258 13.35 -17.10 9.64
C ILE A 258 14.81 -17.41 9.37
N PHE A 259 15.39 -18.25 10.23
CA PHE A 259 16.78 -18.71 10.16
C PHE A 259 16.80 -20.24 10.18
N GLY A 260 17.64 -20.86 9.37
CA GLY A 260 17.78 -22.31 9.31
C GLY A 260 18.03 -22.86 7.88
N PRO A 261 17.91 -24.17 7.69
CA PRO A 261 18.22 -24.82 6.42
C PRO A 261 17.36 -24.26 5.27
N GLY A 262 18.01 -23.98 4.14
CA GLY A 262 17.35 -23.56 2.91
C GLY A 262 16.98 -22.08 2.83
N VAL A 263 17.17 -21.27 3.87
CA VAL A 263 16.81 -19.83 3.87
C VAL A 263 17.53 -19.09 2.75
N ASP A 264 18.84 -19.33 2.55
CA ASP A 264 19.61 -18.67 1.50
C ASP A 264 19.08 -18.96 0.09
N VAL A 265 18.61 -20.19 -0.14
CA VAL A 265 17.99 -20.57 -1.43
C VAL A 265 16.72 -19.75 -1.66
N TRP A 266 15.86 -19.60 -0.66
CA TRP A 266 14.64 -18.84 -0.79
C TRP A 266 14.89 -17.32 -0.88
N ILE A 267 15.97 -16.80 -0.31
CA ILE A 267 16.43 -15.43 -0.54
C ILE A 267 16.81 -15.23 -2.02
N VAL A 268 17.58 -16.16 -2.60
CA VAL A 268 17.95 -16.10 -4.03
C VAL A 268 16.67 -16.16 -4.90
N ILE A 269 15.76 -17.09 -4.63
CA ILE A 269 14.49 -17.21 -5.36
C ILE A 269 13.67 -15.90 -5.27
N SER A 270 13.60 -15.28 -4.10
CA SER A 270 12.87 -14.01 -3.92
C SER A 270 13.52 -12.85 -4.69
N ASN A 271 14.84 -12.81 -4.76
CA ASN A 271 15.56 -11.82 -5.55
C ASN A 271 15.31 -12.00 -7.06
N LEU A 272 15.30 -13.25 -7.54
CA LEU A 272 14.92 -13.57 -8.93
C LEU A 272 13.46 -13.19 -9.21
N ALA A 273 12.56 -13.47 -8.29
CA ALA A 273 11.16 -13.07 -8.40
C ALA A 273 10.98 -11.53 -8.43
N THR A 274 11.79 -10.79 -7.66
CA THR A 274 11.80 -9.31 -7.71
C THR A 274 12.25 -8.85 -9.10
N LEU A 275 13.29 -9.45 -9.69
CA LEU A 275 13.74 -9.13 -11.05
C LEU A 275 12.65 -9.44 -12.10
N LEU A 276 12.00 -10.61 -12.01
CA LEU A 276 10.88 -10.96 -12.88
C LEU A 276 9.69 -10.02 -12.71
N GLY A 277 9.37 -9.61 -11.47
CA GLY A 277 8.33 -8.63 -11.18
C GLY A 277 8.63 -7.27 -11.81
N LEU A 278 9.85 -6.76 -11.67
CA LEU A 278 10.28 -5.52 -12.32
C LEU A 278 10.20 -5.63 -13.84
N THR A 279 10.59 -6.76 -14.41
CA THR A 279 10.46 -7.04 -15.84
C THR A 279 9.00 -6.98 -16.29
N MET A 280 8.07 -7.58 -15.53
CA MET A 280 6.64 -7.54 -15.84
C MET A 280 6.10 -6.09 -15.76
N ILE A 281 6.49 -5.29 -14.77
CA ILE A 281 6.12 -3.88 -14.66
C ILE A 281 6.62 -3.10 -15.89
N ILE A 282 7.86 -3.34 -16.33
CA ILE A 282 8.40 -2.72 -17.54
C ILE A 282 7.59 -3.14 -18.79
N LEU A 283 7.25 -4.42 -18.92
CA LEU A 283 6.46 -4.92 -20.05
C LEU A 283 5.05 -4.31 -20.07
N LEU A 284 4.37 -4.22 -18.94
CA LEU A 284 3.07 -3.53 -18.81
C LEU A 284 3.19 -2.05 -19.20
N THR A 285 4.23 -1.38 -18.74
CA THR A 285 4.51 0.01 -19.08
C THR A 285 4.77 0.20 -20.58
N ILE A 286 5.64 -0.61 -21.18
CA ILE A 286 5.91 -0.57 -22.62
C ILE A 286 4.63 -0.82 -23.42
N ARG A 287 3.83 -1.81 -23.00
CA ARG A 287 2.54 -2.10 -23.62
C ARG A 287 1.58 -0.91 -23.54
N ALA A 288 1.48 -0.25 -22.39
CA ALA A 288 0.68 0.96 -22.21
C ALA A 288 1.14 2.10 -23.15
N PHE A 289 2.44 2.27 -23.36
CA PHE A 289 2.99 3.24 -24.30
C PHE A 289 2.70 2.91 -25.77
N ARG A 290 2.71 1.62 -26.14
CA ARG A 290 2.46 1.17 -27.54
C ARG A 290 1.00 1.34 -27.94
N HIS A 291 0.07 1.10 -27.04
CA HIS A 291 -1.36 1.29 -27.26
C HIS A 291 -1.75 2.73 -26.93
N ASN A 292 -1.38 3.65 -27.82
CA ASN A 292 -1.63 5.08 -27.73
C ASN A 292 -3.08 5.39 -27.36
N GLY A 293 -3.34 5.80 -26.14
CA GLY A 293 -4.68 6.10 -25.67
C GLY A 293 -5.25 5.07 -24.70
N SER A 294 -4.40 4.43 -23.89
CA SER A 294 -4.86 3.59 -22.77
C SER A 294 -5.95 4.30 -21.97
N THR A 295 -7.06 3.61 -21.71
CA THR A 295 -8.15 4.17 -20.92
C THR A 295 -7.71 4.44 -19.49
N PRO A 296 -8.34 5.38 -18.74
CA PRO A 296 -8.07 5.57 -17.32
C PRO A 296 -8.20 4.28 -16.51
N VAL A 297 -9.13 3.41 -16.90
CA VAL A 297 -9.36 2.10 -16.26
C VAL A 297 -8.19 1.16 -16.52
N ALA A 298 -7.69 1.09 -17.77
CA ALA A 298 -6.52 0.27 -18.10
C ALA A 298 -5.28 0.70 -17.29
N ILE A 299 -5.04 2.01 -17.20
CA ILE A 299 -3.96 2.55 -16.35
C ILE A 299 -4.19 2.21 -14.88
N GLY A 300 -5.43 2.30 -14.39
CA GLY A 300 -5.77 1.89 -13.02
C GLY A 300 -5.41 0.42 -12.75
N PHE A 301 -5.69 -0.50 -13.68
CA PHE A 301 -5.26 -1.90 -13.55
C PHE A 301 -3.73 -2.05 -13.56
N VAL A 302 -3.01 -1.30 -14.41
CA VAL A 302 -1.53 -1.31 -14.41
C VAL A 302 -0.98 -0.83 -13.06
N ILE A 303 -1.58 0.22 -12.48
CA ILE A 303 -1.18 0.73 -11.15
C ILE A 303 -1.41 -0.34 -10.08
N VAL A 304 -2.60 -0.95 -10.01
CA VAL A 304 -2.90 -2.01 -9.03
C VAL A 304 -1.98 -3.22 -9.23
N ALA A 305 -1.75 -3.66 -10.47
CA ALA A 305 -0.83 -4.74 -10.78
C ALA A 305 0.61 -4.43 -10.34
N THR A 306 1.10 -3.21 -10.60
CA THR A 306 2.44 -2.77 -10.20
C THR A 306 2.61 -2.86 -8.68
N VAL A 307 1.65 -2.36 -7.91
CA VAL A 307 1.71 -2.42 -6.44
C VAL A 307 1.64 -3.86 -5.95
N ALA A 308 0.76 -4.69 -6.53
CA ALA A 308 0.62 -6.10 -6.18
C ALA A 308 1.90 -6.90 -6.47
N ILE A 309 2.51 -6.71 -7.65
CA ILE A 309 3.80 -7.33 -8.00
C ILE A 309 4.86 -6.97 -6.96
N MET A 310 5.03 -5.67 -6.66
CA MET A 310 6.02 -5.21 -5.67
C MET A 310 5.77 -5.79 -4.27
N THR A 311 4.52 -6.05 -3.93
CA THR A 311 4.16 -6.62 -2.64
C THR A 311 4.55 -8.11 -2.55
N ILE A 312 4.29 -8.92 -3.59
CA ILE A 312 4.53 -10.37 -3.53
C ILE A 312 5.94 -10.79 -3.88
N THR A 313 6.66 -10.01 -4.68
CA THR A 313 8.00 -10.42 -5.16
C THR A 313 9.10 -10.10 -4.15
N ASN A 314 8.85 -9.24 -3.18
CA ASN A 314 9.83 -8.86 -2.17
C ASN A 314 10.02 -9.98 -1.13
N LYS A 315 11.25 -10.15 -0.65
CA LYS A 315 11.59 -11.04 0.49
C LYS A 315 11.02 -10.56 1.83
N THR A 316 10.44 -9.37 1.85
CA THR A 316 9.77 -8.79 3.01
C THR A 316 8.32 -8.48 2.68
N LEU A 317 7.40 -8.92 3.51
CA LEU A 317 5.98 -8.63 3.40
C LEU A 317 5.45 -8.32 4.80
N SER A 318 5.27 -7.05 5.09
CA SER A 318 4.65 -6.61 6.33
C SER A 318 3.14 -6.39 6.16
N PRO A 319 2.31 -6.60 7.20
CA PRO A 319 0.86 -6.51 7.13
C PRO A 319 0.36 -5.17 6.54
N GLN A 320 1.03 -4.07 6.90
CA GLN A 320 0.71 -2.72 6.41
C GLN A 320 0.89 -2.54 4.89
N TYR A 321 1.58 -3.44 4.19
CA TYR A 321 1.76 -3.32 2.74
C TYR A 321 0.45 -3.50 1.97
N LEU A 322 -0.55 -4.15 2.59
CA LEU A 322 -1.89 -4.23 2.01
C LEU A 322 -2.54 -2.84 1.85
N LEU A 323 -2.21 -1.85 2.69
CA LEU A 323 -2.71 -0.48 2.54
C LEU A 323 -2.33 0.12 1.17
N TRP A 324 -1.15 -0.24 0.64
CA TRP A 324 -0.69 0.28 -0.66
C TRP A 324 -1.61 -0.09 -1.82
N LEU A 325 -2.31 -1.23 -1.71
CA LEU A 325 -3.30 -1.67 -2.70
C LEU A 325 -4.65 -0.97 -2.53
N GLY A 326 -5.03 -0.63 -1.29
CA GLY A 326 -6.34 -0.07 -0.98
C GLY A 326 -6.61 1.27 -1.65
N GLY A 327 -5.65 2.22 -1.60
CA GLY A 327 -5.78 3.52 -2.22
C GLY A 327 -5.97 3.46 -3.74
N PRO A 328 -5.06 2.82 -4.49
CA PRO A 328 -5.22 2.59 -5.93
C PRO A 328 -6.50 1.84 -6.30
N MET A 329 -6.90 0.83 -5.52
CA MET A 329 -8.13 0.08 -5.79
C MET A 329 -9.38 0.94 -5.61
N ALA A 330 -9.46 1.74 -4.54
CA ALA A 330 -10.56 2.69 -4.34
C ALA A 330 -10.63 3.71 -5.49
N ALA A 331 -9.47 4.22 -5.95
CA ALA A 331 -9.39 5.13 -7.09
C ALA A 331 -9.82 4.45 -8.40
N LEU A 332 -9.42 3.19 -8.65
CA LEU A 332 -9.87 2.42 -9.82
C LEU A 332 -11.39 2.21 -9.80
N MET A 333 -11.99 1.97 -8.63
CA MET A 333 -13.45 1.86 -8.51
C MET A 333 -14.18 3.18 -8.88
N VAL A 334 -13.60 4.34 -8.61
CA VAL A 334 -14.15 5.65 -9.05
C VAL A 334 -14.17 5.74 -10.58
N LEU A 335 -13.26 5.05 -11.27
CA LEU A 335 -13.18 5.08 -12.73
C LEU A 335 -14.18 4.14 -13.45
N ARG A 336 -14.95 3.30 -12.71
CA ARG A 336 -15.92 2.34 -13.29
C ARG A 336 -16.90 2.94 -14.31
N PRO A 337 -17.44 4.15 -14.14
CA PRO A 337 -18.34 4.74 -15.15
C PRO A 337 -17.69 4.95 -16.52
N ASN A 338 -16.36 4.93 -16.59
CA ASN A 338 -15.59 5.05 -17.83
C ASN A 338 -15.14 3.68 -18.37
N ALA A 339 -15.60 2.59 -17.75
CA ALA A 339 -15.23 1.23 -18.08
C ALA A 339 -16.13 0.68 -19.21
N SER A 340 -15.60 -0.27 -20.00
CA SER A 340 -16.40 -1.07 -20.93
C SER A 340 -17.32 -2.03 -20.16
N VAL A 341 -18.30 -2.65 -20.86
CA VAL A 341 -19.35 -3.48 -20.22
C VAL A 341 -18.79 -4.60 -19.31
N ASP A 342 -17.64 -5.18 -19.66
CA ASP A 342 -17.04 -6.31 -18.92
C ASP A 342 -16.12 -5.90 -17.78
N GLU A 343 -15.69 -4.65 -17.69
CA GLU A 343 -14.71 -4.17 -16.71
C GLU A 343 -15.28 -3.94 -15.30
N PRO A 344 -16.51 -3.39 -15.12
CA PRO A 344 -17.07 -3.17 -13.80
C PRO A 344 -17.19 -4.44 -12.95
N PRO A 345 -17.60 -5.61 -13.48
CA PRO A 345 -17.60 -6.87 -12.71
C PRO A 345 -16.20 -7.28 -12.24
N ALA A 346 -15.19 -7.11 -13.09
CA ALA A 346 -13.79 -7.43 -12.72
C ALA A 346 -13.29 -6.51 -11.59
N ILE A 347 -13.55 -5.20 -11.67
CA ILE A 347 -13.18 -4.23 -10.64
C ILE A 347 -13.85 -4.59 -9.30
N ASN A 348 -15.15 -4.90 -9.31
CA ASN A 348 -15.90 -5.26 -8.10
C ASN A 348 -15.39 -6.58 -7.48
N ARG A 349 -15.07 -7.58 -8.32
CA ARG A 349 -14.49 -8.85 -7.85
C ARG A 349 -13.13 -8.62 -7.18
N MET A 350 -12.23 -7.85 -7.81
CA MET A 350 -10.94 -7.51 -7.23
C MET A 350 -11.08 -6.72 -5.92
N ALA A 351 -12.05 -5.81 -5.85
CA ALA A 351 -12.35 -5.10 -4.60
C ALA A 351 -12.78 -6.08 -3.50
N GLY A 352 -13.65 -7.04 -3.80
CA GLY A 352 -14.06 -8.10 -2.87
C GLY A 352 -12.90 -8.98 -2.42
N GLN A 353 -12.02 -9.38 -3.34
CA GLN A 353 -10.80 -10.13 -3.01
C GLN A 353 -9.87 -9.33 -2.09
N LEU A 354 -9.73 -8.03 -2.31
CA LEU A 354 -8.88 -7.19 -1.47
C LEU A 354 -9.47 -6.97 -0.07
N LEU A 355 -10.81 -6.93 0.08
CA LEU A 355 -11.45 -6.94 1.40
C LEU A 355 -11.19 -8.27 2.13
N LEU A 356 -11.26 -9.41 1.44
CA LEU A 356 -10.90 -10.70 2.01
C LEU A 356 -9.42 -10.75 2.43
N LEU A 357 -8.52 -10.24 1.60
CA LEU A 357 -7.09 -10.14 1.91
C LEU A 357 -6.83 -9.24 3.13
N ALA A 358 -7.57 -8.14 3.28
CA ALA A 358 -7.50 -7.28 4.45
C ALA A 358 -7.92 -8.04 5.73
N LEU A 359 -9.03 -8.76 5.67
CA LEU A 359 -9.49 -9.60 6.79
C LEU A 359 -8.48 -10.71 7.14
N LEU A 360 -7.95 -11.44 6.14
CA LEU A 360 -6.94 -12.47 6.37
C LEU A 360 -5.66 -11.88 6.96
N THR A 361 -5.28 -10.67 6.55
CA THR A 361 -4.12 -9.97 7.11
C THR A 361 -4.33 -9.60 8.57
N GLN A 362 -5.52 -9.13 8.95
CA GLN A 362 -5.88 -8.86 10.34
C GLN A 362 -5.87 -10.16 11.19
N LEU A 363 -6.28 -11.28 10.63
CA LEU A 363 -6.18 -12.59 11.31
C LEU A 363 -4.72 -13.00 11.52
N VAL A 364 -3.82 -12.80 10.53
CA VAL A 364 -2.39 -13.09 10.67
C VAL A 364 -1.77 -12.16 11.70
N TYR A 365 -1.92 -10.85 11.52
CA TYR A 365 -1.40 -9.81 12.40
C TYR A 365 -2.48 -8.77 12.68
N PRO A 366 -2.82 -8.55 13.94
CA PRO A 366 -2.14 -9.02 15.14
C PRO A 366 -2.70 -10.31 15.77
N LEU A 367 -3.86 -10.83 15.32
CA LEU A 367 -4.64 -11.80 16.10
C LEU A 367 -3.92 -13.14 16.33
N PHE A 368 -3.34 -13.76 15.31
CA PHE A 368 -2.64 -15.05 15.43
C PHE A 368 -1.11 -14.91 15.51
N TYR A 369 -0.60 -13.70 15.64
CA TYR A 369 0.84 -13.47 15.51
C TYR A 369 1.68 -14.16 16.58
N ASP A 370 1.23 -14.18 17.83
CA ASP A 370 1.91 -14.92 18.91
C ASP A 370 1.96 -16.43 18.64
N GLY A 371 0.92 -17.00 18.02
CA GLY A 371 0.94 -18.38 17.55
C GLY A 371 1.97 -18.58 16.45
N TYR A 372 2.03 -17.66 15.49
CA TYR A 372 2.97 -17.68 14.38
C TYR A 372 4.42 -17.58 14.85
N LEU A 373 4.68 -16.83 15.92
CA LEU A 373 5.98 -16.73 16.57
C LEU A 373 6.33 -17.96 17.43
N GLY A 374 5.39 -18.89 17.66
CA GLY A 374 5.60 -20.09 18.48
C GLY A 374 5.39 -19.89 19.97
N ARG A 375 4.80 -18.78 20.40
CA ARG A 375 4.60 -18.44 21.83
C ARG A 375 3.39 -19.14 22.47
N ARG A 376 2.52 -19.79 21.67
CA ARG A 376 1.25 -20.39 22.13
C ARG A 376 1.14 -21.90 21.84
N GLY A 377 2.26 -22.59 21.67
CA GLY A 377 2.32 -24.04 21.45
C GLY A 377 2.06 -24.47 20.00
N GLN A 378 2.32 -25.75 19.72
CA GLN A 378 2.38 -26.36 18.38
C GLN A 378 1.10 -26.17 17.55
N MET A 379 -0.07 -26.39 18.15
CA MET A 379 -1.35 -26.23 17.43
C MET A 379 -1.54 -24.82 16.89
N MET A 380 -1.13 -23.81 17.65
CA MET A 380 -1.23 -22.42 17.22
C MET A 380 -0.18 -22.05 16.18
N ILE A 381 1.01 -22.68 16.19
CA ILE A 381 1.98 -22.55 15.10
C ILE A 381 1.36 -23.06 13.79
N ILE A 382 0.75 -24.24 13.80
CA ILE A 382 0.12 -24.84 12.63
C ILE A 382 -1.03 -23.95 12.12
N LEU A 383 -1.96 -23.59 13.00
CA LEU A 383 -3.12 -22.77 12.61
C LEU A 383 -2.72 -21.44 12.00
N SER A 384 -1.84 -20.70 12.67
CA SER A 384 -1.39 -19.37 12.19
C SER A 384 -0.59 -19.46 10.90
N THR A 385 0.23 -20.51 10.73
CA THR A 385 0.98 -20.77 9.49
C THR A 385 0.04 -21.10 8.34
N VAL A 386 -0.99 -21.91 8.55
CA VAL A 386 -2.00 -22.22 7.52
C VAL A 386 -2.76 -20.97 7.12
N VAL A 387 -3.21 -20.14 8.07
CA VAL A 387 -3.89 -18.87 7.77
C VAL A 387 -2.98 -17.93 6.96
N THR A 388 -1.70 -17.85 7.32
CA THR A 388 -0.72 -17.05 6.57
C THR A 388 -0.50 -17.60 5.16
N ALA A 389 -0.42 -18.92 4.99
CA ALA A 389 -0.27 -19.55 3.68
C ALA A 389 -1.50 -19.29 2.79
N ILE A 390 -2.71 -19.37 3.34
CA ILE A 390 -3.95 -19.04 2.63
C ILE A 390 -3.96 -17.58 2.20
N ARG A 391 -3.59 -16.63 3.09
CA ARG A 391 -3.47 -15.21 2.79
C ARG A 391 -2.46 -14.98 1.66
N ASN A 392 -1.31 -15.63 1.73
CA ASN A 392 -0.25 -15.49 0.74
C ASN A 392 -0.68 -16.05 -0.62
N LEU A 393 -1.32 -17.22 -0.66
CA LEU A 393 -1.87 -17.79 -1.90
C LEU A 393 -2.93 -16.86 -2.51
N ALA A 394 -3.86 -16.36 -1.70
CA ALA A 394 -4.89 -15.42 -2.17
C ALA A 394 -4.27 -14.12 -2.74
N LEU A 395 -3.18 -13.63 -2.14
CA LEU A 395 -2.47 -12.45 -2.63
C LEU A 395 -1.74 -12.72 -3.96
N VAL A 396 -1.19 -13.92 -4.15
CA VAL A 396 -0.62 -14.35 -5.45
C VAL A 396 -1.72 -14.42 -6.52
N VAL A 397 -2.87 -15.04 -6.21
CA VAL A 397 -4.03 -15.12 -7.14
C VAL A 397 -4.51 -13.72 -7.52
N PHE A 398 -4.67 -12.82 -6.55
CA PHE A 398 -5.01 -11.41 -6.80
C PHE A 398 -4.00 -10.74 -7.74
N THR A 399 -2.71 -10.95 -7.52
CA THR A 399 -1.65 -10.34 -8.33
C THR A 399 -1.66 -10.86 -9.77
N VAL A 400 -1.81 -12.18 -9.95
CA VAL A 400 -1.91 -12.80 -11.29
C VAL A 400 -3.13 -12.25 -12.04
N GLU A 401 -4.28 -12.16 -11.36
CA GLU A 401 -5.48 -11.57 -11.95
C GLU A 401 -5.29 -10.10 -12.32
N ALA A 402 -4.68 -9.29 -11.43
CA ALA A 402 -4.37 -7.89 -11.70
C ALA A 402 -3.47 -7.74 -12.95
N CYS A 403 -2.42 -8.56 -13.07
CA CYS A 403 -1.53 -8.55 -14.23
C CYS A 403 -2.26 -8.96 -15.52
N TRP A 404 -3.08 -9.99 -15.45
CA TRP A 404 -3.86 -10.46 -16.60
C TRP A 404 -4.86 -9.41 -17.08
N LEU A 405 -5.60 -8.78 -16.16
CA LEU A 405 -6.54 -7.70 -16.47
C LEU A 405 -5.80 -6.49 -17.03
N ALA A 406 -4.70 -6.06 -16.42
CA ALA A 406 -3.88 -4.97 -16.94
C ALA A 406 -3.42 -5.25 -18.39
N TRP A 407 -2.92 -6.46 -18.64
CA TRP A 407 -2.48 -6.87 -19.97
C TRP A 407 -3.61 -6.87 -21.00
N ARG A 408 -4.79 -7.41 -20.63
CA ARG A 408 -5.97 -7.51 -21.48
C ARG A 408 -6.55 -6.12 -21.79
N MET A 409 -6.70 -5.27 -20.77
CA MET A 409 -7.30 -3.95 -20.90
C MET A 409 -6.45 -2.99 -21.75
N LEU A 410 -5.13 -3.15 -21.73
CA LEU A 410 -4.24 -2.41 -22.62
C LEU A 410 -4.37 -2.81 -24.09
N ALA A 411 -5.00 -3.93 -24.44
CA ALA A 411 -5.21 -4.38 -25.81
C ALA A 411 -6.50 -3.81 -26.45
N VAL A 412 -7.40 -3.24 -25.65
CA VAL A 412 -8.69 -2.72 -26.16
C VAL A 412 -8.45 -1.39 -26.89
N PRO A 413 -8.79 -1.26 -28.19
CA PRO A 413 -8.70 0.00 -28.89
C PRO A 413 -9.59 1.06 -28.24
N VAL A 414 -9.08 2.27 -28.06
CA VAL A 414 -9.91 3.39 -27.64
C VAL A 414 -10.88 3.72 -28.77
N PRO A 415 -12.20 3.77 -28.53
CA PRO A 415 -13.13 4.22 -29.53
C PRO A 415 -12.73 5.62 -30.03
N ASP A 416 -12.61 5.76 -31.35
CA ASP A 416 -12.23 7.03 -31.99
C ASP A 416 -13.41 8.01 -31.86
N HIS A 417 -13.35 8.89 -30.84
CA HIS A 417 -14.38 9.94 -30.66
C HIS A 417 -14.55 10.84 -31.84
N ALA A 418 -13.59 10.90 -32.79
CA ALA A 418 -13.68 11.61 -34.03
C ALA A 418 -14.62 10.92 -35.05
N ALA A 419 -14.93 9.64 -34.88
CA ALA A 419 -15.87 8.92 -35.75
C ALA A 419 -17.34 9.19 -35.35
N LEU A 420 -17.62 9.50 -34.08
CA LEU A 420 -18.98 9.79 -33.61
C LEU A 420 -19.45 11.21 -33.96
N THR A 421 -18.54 12.17 -34.11
CA THR A 421 -18.86 13.55 -34.50
C THR A 421 -19.00 13.75 -36.00
N ARG A 422 -18.80 12.72 -36.84
CA ARG A 422 -19.00 12.77 -38.28
C ARG A 422 -20.37 12.19 -38.72
N GLN A 423 -21.16 11.71 -37.77
CA GLN A 423 -22.52 11.17 -38.05
C GLN A 423 -23.66 12.09 -37.56
N GLU A 424 -23.34 13.25 -36.97
CA GLU A 424 -24.26 14.39 -36.78
C GLU A 424 -23.93 15.50 -37.76
#